data_b6279ba3b019e6046a0abd3a3e417681
#
_entry.id   b6279ba3b019e6046a0abd3a3e417681
#
_cell.length_a   1.000
_cell.length_b   1.000
_cell.length_c   1.000
_cell.angle_alpha   90.00
_cell.angle_beta   90.00
_cell.angle_gamma   90.00
#
_symmetry.space_group_name_H-M   'P 1'
#
loop_
_entity.id
_entity.type
_entity.pdbx_description
1 polymer ?
#
loop_
_entity_poly.entity_id
_entity_poly.type
_entity_poly.pdbx_seq_one_letter_code
_entity_poly.pdbx_strand_id
1 'polypeptide(L)'
;ADSITTEDNKNFIVHINEDAAWSDGTPITSDDVTYSFLRLASPLVANATLVYGVFEGVDSETGFVEEGATEVSGVTAVDEKTVQFTTKEPMSMITFMSSYAAYFHTMPKHIIENIAEGELTTSDWFNHPDVVSGPYMVTDYDTNHYISYAANENYWKGAPKIGRMNIKILDSSQVYSSLQSGEIDVTSHTMTNIPQEDNDSIEALENVDVVYGSPVTNQSVFIQTKNIPDARVRQALVYAIDRQKIVDDLLKGHGEVIDGFVSSASPYFDDSITPISYDPEKA
;
A
#
# COMPACT_ATOMS: atom_id res chain seq x y z
N ALA A 1 3.48 -13.33 8.31
CA ALA A 1 4.77 -13.98 8.64
C ALA A 1 5.20 -13.59 10.05
N ASP A 2 5.85 -14.51 10.76
CA ASP A 2 6.45 -14.24 12.07
C ASP A 2 7.83 -13.61 11.93
N SER A 3 8.59 -14.09 10.96
CA SER A 3 9.93 -13.58 10.69
C SER A 3 10.31 -13.69 9.23
N ILE A 4 11.24 -12.84 8.83
CA ILE A 4 11.94 -12.89 7.56
C ILE A 4 13.42 -12.77 7.87
N THR A 5 14.23 -13.70 7.38
CA THR A 5 15.68 -13.73 7.61
C THR A 5 16.44 -13.94 6.30
N THR A 6 17.69 -13.49 6.27
CA THR A 6 18.63 -13.74 5.16
C THR A 6 20.06 -13.69 5.70
N GLU A 7 20.93 -14.53 5.18
CA GLU A 7 22.37 -14.50 5.49
C GLU A 7 23.19 -13.89 4.36
N ASP A 8 22.68 -13.91 3.15
CA ASP A 8 23.40 -13.53 1.92
C ASP A 8 22.72 -12.41 1.14
N ASN A 9 21.62 -11.86 1.65
CA ASN A 9 20.81 -10.84 0.97
C ASN A 9 20.23 -11.29 -0.40
N LYS A 10 20.25 -12.59 -0.67
CA LYS A 10 19.73 -13.19 -1.91
C LYS A 10 18.66 -14.23 -1.61
N ASN A 11 18.85 -15.04 -0.58
CA ASN A 11 17.91 -16.03 -0.11
C ASN A 11 17.19 -15.49 1.13
N PHE A 12 15.89 -15.25 1.02
CA PHE A 12 15.04 -14.74 2.10
C PHE A 12 14.15 -15.87 2.60
N ILE A 13 14.32 -16.24 3.85
CA ILE A 13 13.52 -17.27 4.51
C ILE A 13 12.36 -16.59 5.26
N VAL A 14 11.14 -16.94 4.88
CA VAL A 14 9.91 -16.40 5.46
C VAL A 14 9.23 -17.50 6.28
N HIS A 15 9.08 -17.28 7.59
CA HIS A 15 8.34 -18.18 8.47
C HIS A 15 6.90 -17.72 8.62
N ILE A 16 5.96 -18.60 8.27
CA ILE A 16 4.52 -18.42 8.47
C ILE A 16 4.22 -18.72 9.94
N ASN A 17 3.37 -17.89 10.56
CA ASN A 17 2.95 -18.14 11.94
C ASN A 17 2.26 -19.51 12.05
N GLU A 18 2.57 -20.27 13.11
CA GLU A 18 2.02 -21.63 13.32
C GLU A 18 0.49 -21.63 13.42
N ASP A 19 -0.08 -20.60 14.05
CA ASP A 19 -1.53 -20.45 14.25
C ASP A 19 -2.22 -19.78 13.05
N ALA A 20 -1.48 -19.41 11.99
CA ALA A 20 -2.07 -18.75 10.84
C ALA A 20 -3.03 -19.67 10.11
N ALA A 21 -4.28 -19.23 9.99
CA ALA A 21 -5.35 -19.94 9.32
C ALA A 21 -6.19 -18.98 8.44
N TRP A 22 -6.82 -19.55 7.44
CA TRP A 22 -7.87 -18.92 6.68
C TRP A 22 -9.14 -18.76 7.54
N SER A 23 -10.07 -17.90 7.12
CA SER A 23 -11.31 -17.64 7.87
C SER A 23 -12.22 -18.86 8.00
N ASP A 24 -12.08 -19.84 7.11
CA ASP A 24 -12.76 -21.14 7.18
C ASP A 24 -12.08 -22.15 8.13
N GLY A 25 -10.97 -21.77 8.74
CA GLY A 25 -10.20 -22.60 9.67
C GLY A 25 -9.11 -23.46 9.02
N THR A 26 -8.97 -23.44 7.69
CA THR A 26 -7.90 -24.15 6.99
C THR A 26 -6.54 -23.53 7.31
N PRO A 27 -5.51 -24.30 7.74
CA PRO A 27 -4.18 -23.75 8.01
C PRO A 27 -3.57 -23.08 6.78
N ILE A 28 -2.91 -21.94 6.97
CA ILE A 28 -2.10 -21.29 5.93
C ILE A 28 -0.74 -21.99 5.88
N THR A 29 -0.35 -22.47 4.71
CA THR A 29 0.87 -23.23 4.49
C THR A 29 1.79 -22.59 3.45
N SER A 30 3.01 -23.10 3.34
CA SER A 30 3.95 -22.75 2.30
C SER A 30 3.41 -23.04 0.89
N ASP A 31 2.53 -24.04 0.77
CA ASP A 31 1.85 -24.35 -0.49
C ASP A 31 0.93 -23.23 -0.96
N ASP A 32 0.22 -22.55 -0.04
CA ASP A 32 -0.59 -21.38 -0.39
C ASP A 32 0.28 -20.26 -0.95
N VAL A 33 1.46 -20.04 -0.35
CA VAL A 33 2.40 -18.98 -0.77
C VAL A 33 3.00 -19.27 -2.15
N THR A 34 3.55 -20.49 -2.34
CA THR A 34 4.19 -20.87 -3.61
C THR A 34 3.19 -20.90 -4.75
N TYR A 35 1.99 -21.45 -4.50
CA TYR A 35 0.92 -21.49 -5.49
C TYR A 35 0.39 -20.10 -5.84
N SER A 36 0.21 -19.23 -4.84
CA SER A 36 -0.20 -17.85 -5.08
C SER A 36 0.81 -17.08 -5.94
N PHE A 37 2.11 -17.28 -5.67
CA PHE A 37 3.16 -16.64 -6.45
C PHE A 37 3.13 -17.11 -7.91
N LEU A 38 3.05 -18.42 -8.12
CA LEU A 38 2.94 -19.01 -9.45
C LEU A 38 1.75 -18.42 -10.23
N ARG A 39 0.58 -18.33 -9.59
CA ARG A 39 -0.64 -17.80 -10.20
C ARG A 39 -0.53 -16.31 -10.52
N LEU A 40 0.04 -15.50 -9.62
CA LEU A 40 0.20 -14.05 -9.83
C LEU A 40 1.28 -13.71 -10.85
N ALA A 41 2.28 -14.54 -11.01
CA ALA A 41 3.34 -14.39 -12.02
C ALA A 41 2.99 -15.04 -13.39
N SER A 42 1.80 -15.59 -13.55
CA SER A 42 1.36 -16.17 -14.80
C SER A 42 1.06 -15.12 -15.88
N PRO A 43 1.46 -15.34 -17.14
CA PRO A 43 1.11 -14.46 -18.24
C PRO A 43 -0.40 -14.44 -18.55
N LEU A 44 -1.18 -15.37 -18.03
CA LEU A 44 -2.63 -15.45 -18.18
C LEU A 44 -3.38 -14.61 -17.14
N VAL A 45 -2.69 -14.13 -16.10
CA VAL A 45 -3.26 -13.24 -15.07
C VAL A 45 -2.88 -11.80 -15.37
N ALA A 46 -3.85 -10.94 -15.62
CA ALA A 46 -3.66 -9.56 -16.08
C ALA A 46 -2.88 -8.64 -15.12
N ASN A 47 -2.52 -9.14 -13.94
CA ASN A 47 -1.89 -8.36 -12.84
C ASN A 47 -0.44 -8.74 -12.58
N ALA A 48 0.19 -9.55 -13.42
CA ALA A 48 1.60 -9.82 -13.29
C ALA A 48 2.35 -8.49 -13.49
N THR A 49 3.16 -8.16 -12.53
CA THR A 49 3.89 -6.91 -12.52
C THR A 49 5.37 -7.18 -12.64
N LEU A 50 6.11 -6.24 -13.26
CA LEU A 50 7.58 -6.28 -13.36
C LEU A 50 8.28 -6.49 -12.00
N VAL A 51 7.59 -6.25 -10.88
CA VAL A 51 8.11 -6.51 -9.53
C VAL A 51 8.52 -7.97 -9.31
N TYR A 52 7.88 -8.93 -9.96
CA TYR A 52 8.25 -10.34 -9.80
C TYR A 52 9.50 -10.75 -10.60
N GLY A 53 9.90 -9.97 -11.59
CA GLY A 53 11.05 -10.26 -12.45
C GLY A 53 12.41 -10.32 -11.74
N VAL A 54 12.48 -9.93 -10.47
CA VAL A 54 13.69 -10.02 -9.64
C VAL A 54 13.94 -11.42 -9.07
N PHE A 55 12.93 -12.31 -9.09
CA PHE A 55 13.04 -13.66 -8.55
C PHE A 55 13.55 -14.65 -9.59
N GLU A 56 14.29 -15.68 -9.13
CA GLU A 56 14.71 -16.77 -10.00
C GLU A 56 13.49 -17.50 -10.59
N GLY A 57 13.58 -17.91 -11.84
CA GLY A 57 12.48 -18.58 -12.56
C GLY A 57 11.40 -17.66 -13.11
N VAL A 58 11.58 -16.35 -12.99
CA VAL A 58 10.68 -15.33 -13.56
C VAL A 58 11.43 -14.49 -14.58
N ASP A 59 10.83 -14.16 -15.71
CA ASP A 59 11.43 -13.31 -16.72
C ASP A 59 11.60 -11.87 -16.21
N SER A 60 12.79 -11.29 -16.40
CA SER A 60 13.13 -9.96 -15.85
C SER A 60 12.49 -8.80 -16.59
N GLU A 61 12.09 -8.99 -17.86
CA GLU A 61 11.54 -7.93 -18.69
C GLU A 61 10.01 -7.88 -18.58
N THR A 62 9.39 -9.04 -18.39
CA THR A 62 7.93 -9.16 -18.35
C THR A 62 7.36 -9.36 -16.95
N GLY A 63 8.14 -9.92 -16.01
CA GLY A 63 7.67 -10.30 -14.68
C GLY A 63 6.85 -11.60 -14.68
N PHE A 64 6.85 -12.36 -15.80
CA PHE A 64 6.09 -13.60 -15.93
C PHE A 64 6.96 -14.85 -15.79
N VAL A 65 6.33 -15.93 -15.33
CA VAL A 65 6.85 -17.30 -15.50
C VAL A 65 6.60 -17.76 -16.93
N GLU A 66 7.28 -18.87 -17.33
CA GLU A 66 6.95 -19.52 -18.61
C GLU A 66 5.51 -20.01 -18.61
N GLU A 67 4.85 -19.93 -19.77
CA GLU A 67 3.49 -20.46 -19.94
C GLU A 67 3.45 -21.96 -19.64
N GLY A 68 2.54 -22.39 -18.75
CA GLY A 68 2.41 -23.77 -18.32
C GLY A 68 3.41 -24.17 -17.23
N ALA A 69 4.15 -23.24 -16.64
CA ALA A 69 4.98 -23.52 -15.47
C ALA A 69 4.12 -24.06 -14.31
N THR A 70 4.63 -25.07 -13.62
CA THR A 70 3.97 -25.67 -12.44
C THR A 70 4.63 -25.27 -11.12
N GLU A 71 5.79 -24.63 -11.18
CA GLU A 71 6.57 -24.17 -10.03
C GLU A 71 7.44 -22.96 -10.42
N VAL A 72 7.92 -22.24 -9.44
CA VAL A 72 8.87 -21.13 -9.61
C VAL A 72 10.12 -21.41 -8.80
N SER A 73 11.27 -21.53 -9.46
CA SER A 73 12.53 -21.89 -8.79
C SER A 73 12.97 -20.87 -7.71
N GLY A 74 12.54 -19.64 -7.85
CA GLY A 74 12.80 -18.56 -6.89
C GLY A 74 11.82 -18.51 -5.70
N VAL A 75 10.80 -19.38 -5.64
CA VAL A 75 9.85 -19.41 -4.51
C VAL A 75 9.53 -20.85 -4.17
N THR A 76 10.15 -21.37 -3.14
CA THR A 76 10.10 -22.78 -2.79
C THR A 76 9.65 -23.03 -1.36
N ALA A 77 8.83 -24.04 -1.16
CA ALA A 77 8.48 -24.53 0.16
C ALA A 77 9.67 -25.29 0.76
N VAL A 78 10.15 -24.85 1.92
CA VAL A 78 11.20 -25.55 2.69
C VAL A 78 10.56 -26.60 3.58
N ASP A 79 9.48 -26.23 4.23
CA ASP A 79 8.59 -27.07 5.02
C ASP A 79 7.17 -26.47 5.01
N GLU A 80 6.25 -27.04 5.78
CA GLU A 80 4.85 -26.61 5.81
C GLU A 80 4.65 -25.14 6.17
N LYS A 81 5.54 -24.57 6.98
CA LYS A 81 5.44 -23.17 7.48
C LYS A 81 6.59 -22.27 7.04
N THR A 82 7.46 -22.76 6.18
CA THR A 82 8.66 -22.03 5.75
C THR A 82 8.76 -21.95 4.24
N VAL A 83 8.89 -20.74 3.73
CA VAL A 83 9.08 -20.46 2.30
C VAL A 83 10.41 -19.75 2.10
N GLN A 84 11.17 -20.17 1.10
CA GLN A 84 12.35 -19.47 0.63
C GLN A 84 12.04 -18.70 -0.64
N PHE A 85 12.38 -17.42 -0.62
CA PHE A 85 12.39 -16.53 -1.79
C PHE A 85 13.85 -16.31 -2.21
N THR A 86 14.17 -16.63 -3.46
CA THR A 86 15.51 -16.44 -4.03
C THR A 86 15.48 -15.39 -5.13
N THR A 87 16.23 -14.33 -4.95
CA THR A 87 16.35 -13.23 -5.92
C THR A 87 17.53 -13.47 -6.86
N LYS A 88 17.48 -12.93 -8.07
CA LYS A 88 18.57 -13.03 -9.06
C LYS A 88 19.82 -12.31 -8.59
N GLU A 89 19.65 -11.11 -8.01
CA GLU A 89 20.71 -10.29 -7.48
C GLU A 89 20.48 -10.02 -5.98
N PRO A 90 21.53 -9.84 -5.19
CA PRO A 90 21.40 -9.48 -3.78
C PRO A 90 20.66 -8.16 -3.60
N MET A 91 19.77 -8.10 -2.61
CA MET A 91 19.08 -6.87 -2.20
C MET A 91 19.00 -6.74 -0.68
N SER A 92 18.83 -5.52 -0.20
CA SER A 92 18.69 -5.31 1.25
C SER A 92 17.36 -5.90 1.77
N MET A 93 17.34 -6.31 3.05
CA MET A 93 16.13 -6.77 3.73
C MET A 93 15.00 -5.74 3.62
N ILE A 94 15.31 -4.44 3.78
CA ILE A 94 14.30 -3.39 3.71
C ILE A 94 13.70 -3.29 2.29
N THR A 95 14.49 -3.46 1.25
CA THR A 95 14.02 -3.48 -0.13
C THR A 95 13.10 -4.68 -0.35
N PHE A 96 13.51 -5.87 0.10
CA PHE A 96 12.67 -7.06 0.00
C PHE A 96 11.32 -6.87 0.70
N MET A 97 11.32 -6.36 1.93
CA MET A 97 10.10 -6.15 2.72
C MET A 97 9.18 -5.08 2.12
N SER A 98 9.72 -3.93 1.71
CA SER A 98 8.92 -2.78 1.29
C SER A 98 8.46 -2.85 -0.16
N SER A 99 9.23 -3.48 -1.04
CA SER A 99 8.95 -3.50 -2.48
C SER A 99 8.33 -4.81 -2.97
N TYR A 100 8.48 -5.90 -2.23
CA TYR A 100 8.00 -7.22 -2.64
C TYR A 100 7.08 -7.86 -1.61
N ALA A 101 7.55 -8.10 -0.39
CA ALA A 101 6.75 -8.76 0.64
C ALA A 101 5.47 -7.98 1.01
N ALA A 102 5.54 -6.65 1.01
CA ALA A 102 4.39 -5.78 1.31
C ALA A 102 3.29 -5.84 0.24
N TYR A 103 3.64 -6.18 -1.01
CA TYR A 103 2.69 -6.24 -2.14
C TYR A 103 2.29 -7.66 -2.52
N PHE A 104 2.90 -8.66 -1.91
CA PHE A 104 2.55 -10.06 -2.16
C PHE A 104 1.42 -10.49 -1.22
N HIS A 105 0.31 -10.91 -1.82
CA HIS A 105 -0.86 -11.41 -1.11
C HIS A 105 -1.02 -12.90 -1.35
N THR A 106 -0.93 -13.67 -0.26
CA THR A 106 -1.22 -15.11 -0.29
C THR A 106 -2.71 -15.33 -0.49
N MET A 107 -3.07 -16.26 -1.36
CA MET A 107 -4.44 -16.67 -1.66
C MET A 107 -4.67 -18.12 -1.20
N PRO A 108 -5.91 -18.50 -0.83
CA PRO A 108 -6.22 -19.85 -0.38
C PRO A 108 -6.15 -20.85 -1.56
N LYS A 109 -5.09 -21.66 -1.59
CA LYS A 109 -4.87 -22.65 -2.66
C LYS A 109 -6.08 -23.55 -2.85
N HIS A 110 -6.66 -24.06 -1.76
CA HIS A 110 -7.80 -24.97 -1.78
C HIS A 110 -9.07 -24.38 -2.44
N ILE A 111 -9.15 -23.06 -2.56
CA ILE A 111 -10.21 -22.36 -3.30
C ILE A 111 -9.76 -22.10 -4.74
N ILE A 112 -8.60 -21.45 -4.92
CA ILE A 112 -8.19 -20.93 -6.22
C ILE A 112 -7.66 -22.01 -7.18
N GLU A 113 -7.26 -23.19 -6.69
CA GLU A 113 -6.81 -24.30 -7.55
C GLU A 113 -7.92 -24.82 -8.47
N ASN A 114 -9.18 -24.61 -8.10
CA ASN A 114 -10.35 -25.01 -8.89
C ASN A 114 -10.78 -23.93 -9.91
N ILE A 115 -10.13 -22.78 -9.93
CA ILE A 115 -10.40 -21.68 -10.85
C ILE A 115 -9.40 -21.76 -12.01
N ALA A 116 -9.87 -21.74 -13.25
CA ALA A 116 -9.00 -21.70 -14.41
C ALA A 116 -8.05 -20.49 -14.34
N GLU A 117 -6.81 -20.67 -14.79
CA GLU A 117 -5.76 -19.67 -14.58
C GLU A 117 -6.12 -18.30 -15.16
N GLY A 118 -6.61 -18.24 -16.39
CA GLY A 118 -7.03 -16.99 -17.03
C GLY A 118 -8.35 -16.39 -16.49
N GLU A 119 -9.07 -17.11 -15.63
CA GLU A 119 -10.33 -16.66 -15.04
C GLU A 119 -10.18 -16.18 -13.58
N LEU A 120 -8.97 -16.23 -13.02
CA LEU A 120 -8.75 -15.88 -11.61
C LEU A 120 -9.29 -14.49 -11.26
N THR A 121 -8.93 -13.47 -12.01
CA THR A 121 -9.32 -12.06 -11.74
C THR A 121 -10.77 -11.75 -12.01
N THR A 122 -11.50 -12.64 -12.70
CA THR A 122 -12.93 -12.52 -12.99
C THR A 122 -13.78 -13.49 -12.17
N SER A 123 -13.15 -14.33 -11.36
CA SER A 123 -13.85 -15.32 -10.53
C SER A 123 -14.66 -14.67 -9.42
N ASP A 124 -15.66 -15.40 -8.94
CA ASP A 124 -16.49 -14.96 -7.83
C ASP A 124 -15.65 -14.76 -6.57
N TRP A 125 -14.72 -15.67 -6.28
CA TRP A 125 -13.83 -15.53 -5.11
C TRP A 125 -12.96 -14.28 -5.17
N PHE A 126 -12.37 -13.95 -6.35
CA PHE A 126 -11.51 -12.76 -6.46
C PHE A 126 -12.28 -11.45 -6.26
N ASN A 127 -13.52 -11.40 -6.76
CA ASN A 127 -14.39 -10.23 -6.61
C ASN A 127 -15.09 -10.17 -5.25
N HIS A 128 -15.33 -11.33 -4.62
CA HIS A 128 -15.99 -11.49 -3.32
C HIS A 128 -15.28 -12.54 -2.47
N PRO A 129 -14.10 -12.21 -1.93
CA PRO A 129 -13.32 -13.18 -1.16
C PRO A 129 -14.04 -13.52 0.16
N ASP A 130 -14.69 -14.68 0.20
CA ASP A 130 -15.35 -15.24 1.36
C ASP A 130 -14.40 -16.02 2.28
N VAL A 131 -13.27 -16.47 1.75
CA VAL A 131 -12.16 -17.09 2.51
C VAL A 131 -10.95 -16.17 2.47
N VAL A 132 -10.59 -15.62 3.61
CA VAL A 132 -9.53 -14.61 3.77
C VAL A 132 -8.62 -14.93 4.96
N SER A 133 -7.44 -14.30 5.00
CA SER A 133 -6.48 -14.43 6.11
C SER A 133 -6.44 -13.21 7.03
N GLY A 134 -7.17 -12.15 6.69
CA GLY A 134 -7.21 -10.89 7.42
C GLY A 134 -8.13 -10.91 8.64
N PRO A 135 -8.09 -9.82 9.45
CA PRO A 135 -8.94 -9.70 10.64
C PRO A 135 -10.42 -9.50 10.33
N TYR A 136 -10.78 -9.16 9.11
CA TYR A 136 -12.16 -8.94 8.67
C TYR A 136 -12.45 -9.66 7.36
N MET A 137 -13.71 -10.07 7.19
CA MET A 137 -14.26 -10.69 5.99
C MET A 137 -15.31 -9.77 5.37
N VAL A 138 -15.34 -9.67 4.05
CA VAL A 138 -16.42 -8.98 3.33
C VAL A 138 -17.70 -9.79 3.48
N THR A 139 -18.79 -9.15 3.90
CA THR A 139 -20.11 -9.78 4.06
C THR A 139 -21.16 -9.26 3.10
N ASP A 140 -21.02 -8.03 2.65
CA ASP A 140 -21.91 -7.38 1.72
C ASP A 140 -21.25 -6.16 1.09
N TYR A 141 -21.67 -5.75 -0.10
CA TYR A 141 -21.23 -4.50 -0.71
C TYR A 141 -22.23 -4.02 -1.75
N ASP A 142 -22.23 -2.71 -1.95
CA ASP A 142 -22.90 -2.05 -3.07
C ASP A 142 -21.87 -1.17 -3.78
N THR A 143 -21.62 -1.48 -5.05
CA THR A 143 -20.61 -0.80 -5.86
C THR A 143 -20.82 0.72 -5.83
N ASN A 144 -19.76 1.45 -5.47
CA ASN A 144 -19.75 2.92 -5.30
C ASN A 144 -20.53 3.47 -4.09
N HIS A 145 -21.08 2.63 -3.23
CA HIS A 145 -21.80 3.09 -2.05
C HIS A 145 -21.18 2.62 -0.74
N TYR A 146 -21.01 1.29 -0.56
CA TYR A 146 -20.44 0.78 0.69
C TYR A 146 -19.84 -0.62 0.54
N ILE A 147 -19.02 -0.98 1.52
CA ILE A 147 -18.55 -2.35 1.76
C ILE A 147 -18.75 -2.66 3.24
N SER A 148 -19.40 -3.78 3.55
CA SER A 148 -19.64 -4.27 4.90
C SER A 148 -18.69 -5.41 5.24
N TYR A 149 -18.15 -5.37 6.46
CA TYR A 149 -17.22 -6.37 6.97
C TYR A 149 -17.72 -6.94 8.30
N ALA A 150 -17.47 -8.23 8.53
CA ALA A 150 -17.54 -8.87 9.82
C ALA A 150 -16.16 -9.29 10.32
N ALA A 151 -15.99 -9.33 11.64
CA ALA A 151 -14.78 -9.82 12.26
C ALA A 151 -14.53 -11.29 11.89
N ASN A 152 -13.28 -11.62 11.55
CA ASN A 152 -12.80 -12.99 11.40
C ASN A 152 -12.45 -13.55 12.78
N GLU A 153 -13.30 -14.43 13.31
CA GLU A 153 -13.09 -15.04 14.63
C GLU A 153 -11.88 -15.99 14.67
N ASN A 154 -11.46 -16.49 13.50
CA ASN A 154 -10.30 -17.37 13.33
C ASN A 154 -8.99 -16.59 13.07
N TYR A 155 -9.00 -15.26 13.20
CA TYR A 155 -7.79 -14.47 12.97
C TYR A 155 -6.70 -14.81 13.99
N TRP A 156 -5.52 -15.21 13.54
CA TRP A 156 -4.42 -15.73 14.35
C TRP A 156 -3.90 -14.78 15.44
N LYS A 157 -4.11 -13.46 15.31
CA LYS A 157 -3.82 -12.47 16.38
C LYS A 157 -4.99 -12.28 17.36
N GLY A 158 -6.00 -13.11 17.27
CA GLY A 158 -7.26 -13.01 18.02
C GLY A 158 -8.32 -12.21 17.28
N ALA A 159 -9.56 -12.51 17.57
CA ALA A 159 -10.71 -11.86 16.96
C ALA A 159 -10.69 -10.32 17.20
N PRO A 160 -10.99 -9.49 16.19
CA PRO A 160 -11.12 -8.06 16.37
C PRO A 160 -12.15 -7.68 17.43
N LYS A 161 -11.88 -6.62 18.20
CA LYS A 161 -12.82 -6.12 19.22
C LYS A 161 -14.09 -5.50 18.59
N ILE A 162 -13.95 -4.94 17.37
CA ILE A 162 -15.06 -4.38 16.61
C ILE A 162 -15.64 -5.51 15.73
N GLY A 163 -16.85 -5.96 16.04
CA GLY A 163 -17.47 -7.11 15.37
C GLY A 163 -17.89 -6.83 13.93
N ARG A 164 -18.18 -5.57 13.59
CA ARG A 164 -18.59 -5.14 12.23
C ARG A 164 -17.98 -3.80 11.89
N MET A 165 -17.63 -3.62 10.63
CA MET A 165 -17.12 -2.37 10.07
C MET A 165 -17.79 -2.13 8.71
N ASN A 166 -18.31 -0.92 8.49
CA ASN A 166 -18.87 -0.52 7.21
C ASN A 166 -18.02 0.61 6.63
N ILE A 167 -17.50 0.42 5.44
CA ILE A 167 -16.83 1.48 4.69
C ILE A 167 -17.86 2.12 3.78
N LYS A 168 -18.13 3.40 3.95
CA LYS A 168 -18.97 4.20 3.07
C LYS A 168 -18.13 4.96 2.06
N ILE A 169 -18.58 5.01 0.82
CA ILE A 169 -17.99 5.80 -0.24
C ILE A 169 -18.79 7.10 -0.33
N LEU A 170 -18.15 8.20 0.04
CA LEU A 170 -18.77 9.52 0.12
C LEU A 170 -18.03 10.53 -0.76
N ASP A 171 -18.77 11.48 -1.31
CA ASP A 171 -18.15 12.66 -1.88
C ASP A 171 -17.49 13.49 -0.76
N SER A 172 -16.34 14.11 -1.06
CA SER A 172 -15.58 14.89 -0.08
C SER A 172 -16.42 16.00 0.58
N SER A 173 -17.34 16.61 -0.16
CA SER A 173 -18.27 17.61 0.35
C SER A 173 -19.29 17.11 1.39
N GLN A 174 -19.45 15.80 1.53
CA GLN A 174 -20.38 15.20 2.49
C GLN A 174 -19.70 14.81 3.81
N VAL A 175 -18.38 14.79 3.86
CA VAL A 175 -17.61 14.30 5.02
C VAL A 175 -17.95 15.07 6.28
N TYR A 176 -17.93 16.41 6.23
CA TYR A 176 -18.26 17.25 7.38
C TYR A 176 -19.66 16.97 7.96
N SER A 177 -20.67 16.95 7.10
CA SER A 177 -22.05 16.70 7.53
C SER A 177 -22.25 15.30 8.09
N SER A 178 -21.57 14.31 7.52
CA SER A 178 -21.66 12.92 7.98
C SER A 178 -20.96 12.69 9.33
N LEU A 179 -19.82 13.39 9.58
CA LEU A 179 -19.18 13.41 10.90
C LEU A 179 -20.06 14.13 11.93
N GLN A 180 -20.62 15.29 11.57
CA GLN A 180 -21.47 16.08 12.45
C GLN A 180 -22.73 15.31 12.88
N SER A 181 -23.35 14.57 11.97
CA SER A 181 -24.55 13.75 12.25
C SER A 181 -24.24 12.44 12.95
N GLY A 182 -22.99 11.99 13.02
CA GLY A 182 -22.59 10.66 13.49
C GLY A 182 -22.94 9.56 12.48
N GLU A 183 -23.14 9.87 11.22
CA GLU A 183 -23.34 8.88 10.15
C GLU A 183 -22.06 8.09 9.85
N ILE A 184 -20.90 8.73 10.03
CA ILE A 184 -19.59 8.08 10.00
C ILE A 184 -18.84 8.34 11.32
N ASP A 185 -18.10 7.34 11.79
CA ASP A 185 -17.35 7.37 13.03
C ASP A 185 -15.89 7.79 12.83
N VAL A 186 -15.35 7.51 11.65
CA VAL A 186 -13.93 7.74 11.34
C VAL A 186 -13.71 7.95 9.84
N THR A 187 -12.73 8.76 9.48
CA THR A 187 -12.29 8.93 8.09
C THR A 187 -11.03 8.11 7.83
N SER A 188 -10.85 7.62 6.60
CA SER A 188 -9.61 6.99 6.18
C SER A 188 -8.52 8.07 5.98
N HIS A 189 -7.37 7.92 6.64
CA HIS A 189 -6.25 8.87 6.53
C HIS A 189 -5.58 8.89 5.14
N THR A 190 -5.79 7.85 4.33
CA THR A 190 -5.16 7.75 3.00
C THR A 190 -6.13 7.94 1.84
N MET A 191 -7.43 7.72 2.05
CA MET A 191 -8.43 7.71 0.98
C MET A 191 -9.48 8.82 1.11
N THR A 192 -9.59 9.44 2.29
CA THR A 192 -10.54 10.53 2.49
C THR A 192 -9.88 11.84 2.15
N ASN A 193 -10.40 12.52 1.13
CA ASN A 193 -9.99 13.87 0.79
C ASN A 193 -10.95 14.86 1.48
N ILE A 194 -10.56 15.36 2.65
CA ILE A 194 -11.31 16.39 3.36
C ILE A 194 -11.01 17.74 2.71
N PRO A 195 -12.02 18.52 2.26
CA PRO A 195 -11.80 19.86 1.79
C PRO A 195 -11.15 20.73 2.88
N GLN A 196 -10.13 21.49 2.54
CA GLN A 196 -9.39 22.29 3.55
C GLN A 196 -10.25 23.35 4.22
N GLU A 197 -11.23 23.89 3.52
CA GLU A 197 -12.23 24.81 4.06
C GLU A 197 -13.08 24.20 5.18
N ASP A 198 -13.19 22.89 5.25
CA ASP A 198 -13.97 22.18 6.28
C ASP A 198 -13.15 21.85 7.54
N ASN A 199 -11.82 21.92 7.50
CA ASN A 199 -10.94 21.54 8.61
C ASN A 199 -11.32 22.25 9.92
N ASP A 200 -11.39 23.59 9.90
CA ASP A 200 -11.73 24.39 11.09
C ASP A 200 -13.12 24.01 11.65
N SER A 201 -14.06 23.65 10.76
CA SER A 201 -15.41 23.27 11.14
C SER A 201 -15.46 21.85 11.73
N ILE A 202 -14.63 20.93 11.21
CA ILE A 202 -14.49 19.57 11.74
C ILE A 202 -13.80 19.59 13.09
N GLU A 203 -12.74 20.39 13.26
CA GLU A 203 -12.05 20.58 14.54
C GLU A 203 -12.96 21.14 15.65
N ALA A 204 -13.97 21.91 15.26
CA ALA A 204 -14.94 22.48 16.19
C ALA A 204 -16.05 21.49 16.60
N LEU A 205 -16.12 20.29 16.03
CA LEU A 205 -17.12 19.29 16.42
C LEU A 205 -16.77 18.67 17.77
N GLU A 206 -17.72 18.67 18.71
CA GLU A 206 -17.53 18.12 20.06
C GLU A 206 -17.47 16.57 20.09
N ASN A 207 -17.95 15.92 19.03
CA ASN A 207 -18.03 14.46 18.92
C ASN A 207 -16.91 13.84 18.09
N VAL A 208 -15.90 14.62 17.68
CA VAL A 208 -14.81 14.19 16.81
C VAL A 208 -13.46 14.60 17.41
N ASP A 209 -12.52 13.66 17.42
CA ASP A 209 -11.11 13.93 17.70
C ASP A 209 -10.33 14.02 16.39
N VAL A 210 -9.67 15.15 16.13
CA VAL A 210 -8.86 15.35 14.93
C VAL A 210 -7.40 15.07 15.24
N VAL A 211 -6.78 14.19 14.45
CA VAL A 211 -5.36 13.85 14.56
C VAL A 211 -4.67 14.11 13.23
N TYR A 212 -3.69 14.99 13.24
CA TYR A 212 -2.84 15.26 12.09
C TYR A 212 -1.62 14.34 12.09
N GLY A 213 -1.40 13.64 10.99
CA GLY A 213 -0.17 12.88 10.78
C GLY A 213 0.99 13.76 10.32
N SER A 214 2.21 13.24 10.44
CA SER A 214 3.37 13.90 9.84
C SER A 214 3.28 13.88 8.30
N PRO A 215 3.75 14.95 7.60
CA PRO A 215 3.74 15.00 6.14
C PRO A 215 4.61 13.87 5.55
N VAL A 216 4.00 12.95 4.80
CA VAL A 216 4.69 11.84 4.14
C VAL A 216 4.65 11.92 2.61
N THR A 217 3.89 12.87 2.09
CA THR A 217 3.78 13.14 0.66
C THR A 217 4.24 14.56 0.36
N ASN A 218 4.71 14.80 -0.87
CA ASN A 218 5.08 16.14 -1.30
C ASN A 218 4.35 16.53 -2.59
N GLN A 219 4.13 17.82 -2.76
CA GLN A 219 3.71 18.41 -4.02
C GLN A 219 4.91 19.08 -4.67
N SER A 220 5.21 18.68 -5.89
CA SER A 220 6.40 19.14 -6.62
C SER A 220 6.02 19.64 -8.01
N VAL A 221 6.72 20.69 -8.45
CA VAL A 221 6.67 21.16 -9.83
C VAL A 221 7.86 20.59 -10.59
N PHE A 222 7.57 19.70 -11.55
CA PHE A 222 8.60 19.11 -12.40
C PHE A 222 8.85 20.02 -13.61
N ILE A 223 10.07 20.53 -13.73
CA ILE A 223 10.45 21.42 -14.81
C ILE A 223 11.19 20.61 -15.90
N GLN A 224 10.65 20.58 -17.11
CA GLN A 224 11.29 19.93 -18.24
C GLN A 224 12.54 20.70 -18.65
N THR A 225 13.73 20.16 -18.37
CA THR A 225 15.01 20.82 -18.60
C THR A 225 15.34 21.04 -20.08
N LYS A 226 14.74 20.27 -20.99
CA LYS A 226 14.86 20.52 -22.45
C LYS A 226 14.18 21.83 -22.87
N ASN A 227 13.08 22.18 -22.23
CA ASN A 227 12.33 23.38 -22.54
C ASN A 227 12.85 24.61 -21.78
N ILE A 228 13.38 24.41 -20.55
CA ILE A 228 13.99 25.45 -19.74
C ILE A 228 15.42 24.98 -19.35
N PRO A 229 16.38 25.09 -20.28
CA PRO A 229 17.74 24.56 -20.08
C PRO A 229 18.58 25.39 -19.12
N ASP A 230 18.33 26.71 -19.00
CA ASP A 230 19.07 27.57 -18.09
C ASP A 230 18.64 27.36 -16.64
N ALA A 231 19.60 26.92 -15.80
CA ALA A 231 19.33 26.68 -14.39
C ALA A 231 18.89 27.94 -13.62
N ARG A 232 19.35 29.12 -14.04
CA ARG A 232 18.97 30.41 -13.41
C ARG A 232 17.48 30.68 -13.59
N VAL A 233 16.93 30.37 -14.78
CA VAL A 233 15.49 30.53 -15.03
C VAL A 233 14.68 29.57 -14.15
N ARG A 234 15.15 28.33 -13.98
CA ARG A 234 14.49 27.38 -13.08
C ARG A 234 14.54 27.84 -11.61
N GLN A 235 15.68 28.39 -11.19
CA GLN A 235 15.81 28.98 -9.84
C GLN A 235 14.95 30.23 -9.65
N ALA A 236 14.82 31.07 -10.67
CA ALA A 236 13.95 32.24 -10.64
C ALA A 236 12.50 31.85 -10.38
N LEU A 237 12.01 30.76 -10.99
CA LEU A 237 10.67 30.24 -10.70
C LEU A 237 10.46 29.89 -9.21
N VAL A 238 11.49 29.31 -8.57
CA VAL A 238 11.42 28.99 -7.14
C VAL A 238 11.41 30.26 -6.28
N TYR A 239 12.22 31.28 -6.61
CA TYR A 239 12.24 32.56 -5.91
C TYR A 239 10.93 33.33 -6.07
N ALA A 240 10.23 33.16 -7.19
CA ALA A 240 8.96 33.86 -7.47
C ALA A 240 7.75 33.28 -6.74
N ILE A 241 7.83 32.07 -6.18
CA ILE A 241 6.72 31.41 -5.51
C ILE A 241 6.86 31.52 -3.99
N ASP A 242 5.90 32.16 -3.34
CA ASP A 242 5.85 32.20 -1.87
C ASP A 242 5.28 30.89 -1.32
N ARG A 243 6.18 29.89 -1.18
CA ARG A 243 5.83 28.56 -0.71
C ARG A 243 5.41 28.56 0.77
N GLN A 244 6.02 29.44 1.58
CA GLN A 244 5.63 29.56 2.98
C GLN A 244 4.20 30.09 3.11
N LYS A 245 3.81 31.07 2.29
CA LYS A 245 2.44 31.56 2.27
C LYS A 245 1.42 30.49 1.84
N ILE A 246 1.82 29.55 0.96
CA ILE A 246 0.98 28.38 0.62
C ILE A 246 0.78 27.51 1.87
N VAL A 247 1.84 27.23 2.63
CA VAL A 247 1.75 26.45 3.87
C VAL A 247 0.88 27.17 4.91
N ASP A 248 1.09 28.45 5.12
CA ASP A 248 0.39 29.20 6.16
C ASP A 248 -1.09 29.45 5.82
N ASP A 249 -1.38 29.90 4.61
CA ASP A 249 -2.72 30.33 4.22
C ASP A 249 -3.61 29.18 3.70
N LEU A 250 -3.05 28.28 2.86
CA LEU A 250 -3.83 27.19 2.28
C LEU A 250 -3.78 25.93 3.14
N LEU A 251 -2.62 25.57 3.69
CA LEU A 251 -2.48 24.38 4.51
C LEU A 251 -2.68 24.67 6.01
N LYS A 252 -2.96 25.92 6.40
CA LYS A 252 -3.17 26.32 7.80
C LYS A 252 -2.02 25.90 8.73
N GLY A 253 -0.80 25.81 8.22
CA GLY A 253 0.37 25.34 8.96
C GLY A 253 0.57 23.83 8.98
N HIS A 254 -0.34 23.03 8.39
CA HIS A 254 -0.24 21.55 8.34
C HIS A 254 0.64 21.06 7.18
N GLY A 255 1.77 21.71 6.97
CA GLY A 255 2.74 21.34 5.95
C GLY A 255 4.09 21.97 6.23
N GLU A 256 5.06 21.69 5.39
CA GLU A 256 6.41 22.25 5.45
C GLU A 256 6.96 22.58 4.07
N VAL A 257 7.81 23.59 3.99
CA VAL A 257 8.57 23.88 2.76
C VAL A 257 9.82 23.03 2.73
N ILE A 258 9.97 22.25 1.67
CA ILE A 258 11.16 21.41 1.43
C ILE A 258 11.78 21.73 0.08
N ASP A 259 13.09 21.59 -0.05
CA ASP A 259 13.85 21.68 -1.32
C ASP A 259 14.45 20.32 -1.73
N GLY A 260 13.79 19.24 -1.36
CA GLY A 260 14.11 17.86 -1.71
C GLY A 260 12.85 17.03 -1.87
N PHE A 261 13.01 15.73 -2.06
CA PHE A 261 11.90 14.78 -2.14
C PHE A 261 11.58 14.11 -0.81
N VAL A 262 12.32 14.44 0.25
CA VAL A 262 12.24 13.79 1.55
C VAL A 262 11.76 14.79 2.58
N SER A 263 10.65 14.49 3.25
CA SER A 263 10.09 15.32 4.32
C SER A 263 10.85 15.14 5.63
N SER A 264 10.69 16.07 6.57
CA SER A 264 11.29 16.02 7.91
C SER A 264 10.89 14.78 8.72
N ALA A 265 9.79 14.12 8.37
CA ALA A 265 9.35 12.87 8.98
C ALA A 265 10.20 11.65 8.60
N SER A 266 11.03 11.76 7.57
CA SER A 266 11.87 10.67 7.08
C SER A 266 13.22 10.61 7.83
N PRO A 267 13.73 9.40 8.16
CA PRO A 267 15.09 9.24 8.68
C PRO A 267 16.20 9.61 7.68
N TYR A 268 15.85 9.83 6.43
CA TYR A 268 16.77 10.27 5.35
C TYR A 268 16.70 11.76 5.07
N PHE A 269 15.96 12.52 5.90
CA PHE A 269 15.89 13.97 5.78
C PHE A 269 17.25 14.60 6.10
N ASP A 270 17.70 15.52 5.24
CA ASP A 270 18.94 16.27 5.43
C ASP A 270 18.59 17.70 5.87
N ASP A 271 18.75 17.98 7.13
CA ASP A 271 18.47 19.27 7.77
C ASP A 271 19.51 20.35 7.43
N SER A 272 20.61 19.99 6.78
CA SER A 272 21.61 20.93 6.26
C SER A 272 21.15 21.67 4.99
N ILE A 273 20.14 21.12 4.30
CA ILE A 273 19.53 21.74 3.12
C ILE A 273 18.61 22.89 3.57
N THR A 274 19.05 24.12 3.33
CA THR A 274 18.21 25.28 3.61
C THR A 274 17.29 25.58 2.43
N PRO A 275 15.95 25.59 2.63
CA PRO A 275 15.03 25.91 1.56
C PRO A 275 15.26 27.30 0.95
N ILE A 276 15.12 27.38 -0.39
CA ILE A 276 15.21 28.65 -1.11
C ILE A 276 14.06 29.56 -0.67
N SER A 277 14.38 30.69 -0.09
CA SER A 277 13.37 31.66 0.37
C SER A 277 12.70 32.37 -0.81
N TYR A 278 11.44 32.76 -0.61
CA TYR A 278 10.73 33.65 -1.52
C TYR A 278 11.47 34.98 -1.66
N ASP A 279 11.80 35.36 -2.88
CA ASP A 279 12.51 36.62 -3.21
C ASP A 279 12.18 37.05 -4.65
N PRO A 280 11.06 37.73 -4.84
CA PRO A 280 10.61 38.13 -6.18
C PRO A 280 11.51 39.19 -6.84
N GLU A 281 12.32 39.92 -6.07
CA GLU A 281 13.27 40.87 -6.65
C GLU A 281 14.48 40.19 -7.26
N LYS A 282 14.82 38.99 -6.72
CA LYS A 282 15.90 38.17 -7.23
C LYS A 282 15.44 37.28 -8.41
N ALA A 283 14.14 37.00 -8.52
CA ALA A 283 13.56 36.21 -9.57
C ALA A 283 13.58 36.96 -10.92
#